data_325f90201ef3aa9f3450773131472b75
#
_entry.id   325f90201ef3aa9f3450773131472b75
#
_cell.length_a   1.000
_cell.length_b   1.000
_cell.length_c   1.000
_cell.angle_alpha   90.00
_cell.angle_beta   90.00
_cell.angle_gamma   90.00
#
_symmetry.space_group_name_H-M   'P 1'
#
loop_
_entity.id
_entity.type
_entity.pdbx_description
1 polymer ?
#
loop_
_entity_poly.entity_id
_entity_poly.type
_entity_poly.pdbx_seq_one_letter_code
_entity_poly.pdbx_strand_id
1 'polypeptide(L)'
;MISDHQGVLKQAFPGEEARYCTPMTIGHTSAIADQGAALILAGIKTATSSVFWDYPDGQIPFAGALSVLLDGAGRHRAIVETQRVEIMPFGAADEAFARAYGEGERTLTWFRSTIGAWYRERATEQGESFSDETPIICEWIAVVRRLESALDL
;
A
#
# COMPACT_ATOMS: atom_id res chain seq x y z
N MET A 1 -17.54 2.44 15.50
CA MET A 1 -17.57 2.34 14.29
C MET A 1 -16.34 1.97 13.57
N ILE A 2 -16.60 1.38 12.53
CA ILE A 2 -15.62 0.70 11.77
C ILE A 2 -14.47 1.51 11.28
N SER A 3 -14.62 2.80 11.20
CA SER A 3 -13.60 3.57 10.50
C SER A 3 -12.64 4.30 11.41
N ASP A 4 -12.58 3.90 12.67
CA ASP A 4 -11.73 4.63 13.60
C ASP A 4 -10.28 4.22 13.48
N HIS A 5 -9.68 4.53 12.32
CA HIS A 5 -8.29 4.20 12.05
C HIS A 5 -7.35 4.98 12.96
N GLN A 6 -7.66 6.24 13.20
CA GLN A 6 -6.85 7.07 14.07
C GLN A 6 -6.87 6.54 15.50
N GLY A 7 -8.02 6.07 15.96
CA GLY A 7 -8.11 5.49 17.30
C GLY A 7 -7.27 4.25 17.45
N VAL A 8 -7.24 3.40 16.42
CA VAL A 8 -6.41 2.21 16.45
C VAL A 8 -4.94 2.59 16.56
N LEU A 9 -4.50 3.56 15.74
CA LEU A 9 -3.12 4.01 15.78
C LEU A 9 -2.78 4.64 17.13
N LYS A 10 -3.67 5.46 17.65
CA LYS A 10 -3.45 6.13 18.93
C LYS A 10 -3.32 5.12 20.07
N GLN A 11 -4.13 4.07 20.04
CA GLN A 11 -4.09 3.05 21.09
C GLN A 11 -2.78 2.25 21.02
N ALA A 12 -2.32 1.92 19.81
CA ALA A 12 -1.12 1.10 19.64
C ALA A 12 0.17 1.90 19.77
N PHE A 13 0.16 3.15 19.32
CA PHE A 13 1.35 4.00 19.27
C PHE A 13 0.98 5.38 19.80
N PRO A 14 0.65 5.48 21.11
CA PRO A 14 0.24 6.76 21.68
C PRO A 14 1.37 7.79 21.62
N GLY A 15 1.02 9.04 21.37
CA GLY A 15 2.00 10.11 21.33
C GLY A 15 2.79 10.22 20.04
N GLU A 16 2.43 9.43 19.03
CA GLU A 16 3.18 9.44 17.77
C GLU A 16 2.32 9.94 16.61
N GLU A 17 1.46 10.91 16.89
CA GLU A 17 0.50 11.42 15.91
C GLU A 17 1.14 11.90 14.63
N ALA A 18 2.38 12.41 14.72
CA ALA A 18 3.07 12.90 13.54
C ALA A 18 3.36 11.79 12.53
N ARG A 19 3.30 10.53 12.94
CA ARG A 19 3.55 9.39 12.07
C ARG A 19 2.28 8.79 11.48
N TYR A 20 1.10 9.18 11.96
CA TYR A 20 -0.13 8.54 11.51
C TYR A 20 -0.43 8.96 10.07
N CYS A 21 -0.74 7.95 9.27
CA CYS A 21 -1.02 8.14 7.86
C CYS A 21 -2.38 7.53 7.54
N THR A 22 -2.83 7.68 6.31
CA THR A 22 -4.11 7.14 5.88
C THR A 22 -4.07 5.62 5.89
N PRO A 23 -5.24 4.96 6.01
CA PRO A 23 -5.29 3.50 5.93
C PRO A 23 -4.74 2.99 4.62
N MET A 24 -4.22 1.76 4.65
CA MET A 24 -3.65 1.11 3.48
C MET A 24 -4.59 0.01 3.03
N THR A 25 -5.04 0.10 1.77
CA THR A 25 -5.85 -0.93 1.13
C THR A 25 -5.18 -1.27 -0.18
N ILE A 26 -4.93 -2.55 -0.43
CA ILE A 26 -4.25 -2.98 -1.64
C ILE A 26 -5.28 -3.16 -2.76
N GLY A 27 -5.01 -2.52 -3.91
CA GLY A 27 -5.90 -2.64 -5.05
C GLY A 27 -7.22 -1.92 -4.86
N HIS A 28 -8.18 -2.25 -5.71
CA HIS A 28 -9.45 -1.53 -5.72
C HIS A 28 -10.68 -2.45 -5.71
N THR A 29 -10.48 -3.76 -5.47
CA THR A 29 -11.59 -4.69 -5.29
C THR A 29 -11.42 -5.42 -3.97
N SER A 30 -12.52 -5.93 -3.43
CA SER A 30 -12.47 -6.70 -2.18
C SER A 30 -11.54 -7.88 -2.28
N ALA A 31 -11.59 -8.60 -3.40
CA ALA A 31 -10.76 -9.79 -3.58
C ALA A 31 -9.28 -9.44 -3.59
N ILE A 32 -8.90 -8.38 -4.30
CA ILE A 32 -7.51 -7.95 -4.37
C ILE A 32 -7.04 -7.43 -3.01
N ALA A 33 -7.91 -6.71 -2.31
CA ALA A 33 -7.56 -6.20 -0.98
C ALA A 33 -7.34 -7.35 0.01
N ASP A 34 -8.16 -8.40 -0.07
CA ASP A 34 -7.97 -9.58 0.78
C ASP A 34 -6.65 -10.27 0.46
N GLN A 35 -6.33 -10.44 -0.82
CA GLN A 35 -5.08 -11.07 -1.22
C GLN A 35 -3.88 -10.24 -0.79
N GLY A 36 -3.96 -8.92 -1.00
CA GLY A 36 -2.87 -8.03 -0.61
C GLY A 36 -2.62 -8.05 0.88
N ALA A 37 -3.69 -8.00 1.67
CA ALA A 37 -3.55 -8.05 3.12
C ALA A 37 -2.93 -9.37 3.56
N ALA A 38 -3.37 -10.49 2.95
CA ALA A 38 -2.81 -11.80 3.28
C ALA A 38 -1.32 -11.87 2.95
N LEU A 39 -0.92 -11.33 1.80
CA LEU A 39 0.49 -11.33 1.39
C LEU A 39 1.34 -10.48 2.32
N ILE A 40 0.84 -9.33 2.74
CA ILE A 40 1.55 -8.48 3.69
C ILE A 40 1.69 -9.19 5.03
N LEU A 41 0.62 -9.79 5.53
CA LEU A 41 0.65 -10.49 6.80
C LEU A 41 1.58 -11.70 6.77
N ALA A 42 1.73 -12.33 5.62
CA ALA A 42 2.63 -13.47 5.45
C ALA A 42 4.09 -13.05 5.26
N GLY A 43 4.36 -11.76 5.11
CA GLY A 43 5.72 -11.28 4.88
C GLY A 43 6.20 -11.49 3.45
N ILE A 44 5.29 -11.79 2.53
CA ILE A 44 5.62 -11.98 1.12
C ILE A 44 5.62 -10.65 0.39
N LYS A 45 4.59 -9.82 0.64
CA LYS A 45 4.54 -8.49 0.07
C LYS A 45 5.18 -7.52 1.06
N THR A 46 6.36 -7.03 0.71
CA THR A 46 7.14 -6.13 1.55
C THR A 46 7.37 -4.78 0.88
N ALA A 47 6.71 -4.53 -0.24
CA ALA A 47 6.73 -3.24 -0.90
C ALA A 47 5.42 -3.03 -1.62
N THR A 48 5.08 -1.77 -1.84
CA THR A 48 3.91 -1.41 -2.62
C THR A 48 4.21 -0.11 -3.36
N SER A 49 3.30 0.29 -4.24
CA SER A 49 3.48 1.53 -4.99
C SER A 49 2.17 2.29 -5.06
N SER A 50 2.29 3.59 -5.34
CA SER A 50 1.15 4.46 -5.56
C SER A 50 1.60 5.56 -6.51
N VAL A 51 0.67 6.42 -6.91
CA VAL A 51 0.95 7.53 -7.81
C VAL A 51 0.51 8.82 -7.14
N PHE A 52 1.03 9.95 -7.63
CA PHE A 52 0.78 11.22 -6.96
C PHE A 52 -0.69 11.62 -6.95
N TRP A 53 -1.46 11.22 -7.96
CA TRP A 53 -2.87 11.57 -7.95
C TRP A 53 -3.70 10.76 -6.95
N ASP A 54 -3.11 9.75 -6.31
CA ASP A 54 -3.76 9.08 -5.18
C ASP A 54 -3.81 9.98 -3.94
N TYR A 55 -3.06 11.06 -3.94
CA TYR A 55 -2.90 11.94 -2.76
C TYR A 55 -3.23 13.38 -3.15
N PRO A 56 -4.52 13.69 -3.34
CA PRO A 56 -4.89 15.03 -3.82
C PRO A 56 -4.48 16.16 -2.88
N ASP A 57 -4.30 15.86 -1.59
CA ASP A 57 -3.83 16.86 -0.63
C ASP A 57 -2.30 16.94 -0.57
N GLY A 58 -1.60 16.16 -1.39
CA GLY A 58 -0.15 16.17 -1.45
C GLY A 58 0.55 15.44 -0.34
N GLN A 59 -0.19 14.79 0.54
CA GLN A 59 0.42 14.12 1.70
C GLN A 59 0.77 12.69 1.35
N ILE A 60 1.90 12.52 0.69
CA ILE A 60 2.37 11.19 0.29
C ILE A 60 2.98 10.48 1.50
N PRO A 61 3.07 9.15 1.44
CA PRO A 61 3.71 8.39 2.53
C PRO A 61 5.17 8.79 2.70
N PHE A 62 5.68 8.56 3.90
CA PHE A 62 7.03 8.95 4.28
C PHE A 62 7.63 7.89 5.19
N ALA A 63 8.96 7.87 5.28
CA ALA A 63 9.63 6.91 6.15
C ALA A 63 9.19 7.13 7.59
N GLY A 64 8.76 6.07 8.25
CA GLY A 64 8.23 6.13 9.61
C GLY A 64 6.72 6.23 9.69
N ALA A 65 6.03 6.41 8.56
CA ALA A 65 4.56 6.50 8.55
C ALA A 65 3.93 5.21 9.07
N LEU A 66 2.86 5.36 9.83
CA LEU A 66 2.09 4.23 10.38
C LEU A 66 0.70 4.24 9.74
N SER A 67 0.29 3.11 9.20
CA SER A 67 -1.00 2.98 8.53
C SER A 67 -1.70 1.71 9.00
N VAL A 68 -3.01 1.78 9.15
CA VAL A 68 -3.80 0.58 9.42
C VAL A 68 -4.04 -0.13 8.11
N LEU A 69 -3.70 -1.41 8.06
CA LEU A 69 -3.93 -2.26 6.90
C LEU A 69 -5.34 -2.80 6.94
N LEU A 70 -6.09 -2.59 5.87
CA LEU A 70 -7.47 -3.03 5.75
C LEU A 70 -7.56 -4.20 4.78
N ASP A 71 -8.49 -5.12 5.04
CA ASP A 71 -8.81 -6.16 4.06
C ASP A 71 -10.01 -5.72 3.21
N GLY A 72 -10.51 -6.63 2.38
CA GLY A 72 -11.59 -6.34 1.46
C GLY A 72 -12.93 -6.02 2.13
N ALA A 73 -13.08 -6.38 3.39
CA ALA A 73 -14.28 -6.05 4.17
C ALA A 73 -14.07 -4.79 5.00
N GLY A 74 -12.90 -4.16 4.89
CA GLY A 74 -12.58 -2.97 5.68
C GLY A 74 -12.17 -3.29 7.10
N ARG A 75 -11.85 -4.54 7.40
CA ARG A 75 -11.44 -4.90 8.76
C ARG A 75 -9.97 -4.52 8.97
N HIS A 76 -9.66 -4.15 10.20
CA HIS A 76 -8.31 -3.76 10.60
C HIS A 76 -7.47 -5.03 10.81
N ARG A 77 -6.48 -5.23 9.96
CA ARG A 77 -5.70 -6.47 10.01
C ARG A 77 -4.33 -6.30 10.63
N ALA A 78 -3.76 -5.12 10.56
CA ALA A 78 -2.42 -4.87 11.10
C ALA A 78 -2.14 -3.39 11.10
N ILE A 79 -1.04 -3.00 11.77
CA ILE A 79 -0.45 -1.69 11.58
C ILE A 79 0.86 -1.92 10.84
N VAL A 80 1.04 -1.18 9.78
CA VAL A 80 2.17 -1.29 8.87
C VAL A 80 2.99 -0.02 8.98
N GLU A 81 4.30 -0.17 9.05
CA GLU A 81 5.21 0.96 9.04
C GLU A 81 5.88 1.06 7.67
N THR A 82 5.88 2.26 7.12
CA THR A 82 6.63 2.55 5.90
C THR A 82 8.08 2.77 6.32
N GLN A 83 8.97 1.90 5.87
CA GLN A 83 10.37 1.94 6.30
C GLN A 83 11.23 2.76 5.37
N ARG A 84 10.87 2.83 4.09
CA ARG A 84 11.63 3.57 3.09
C ARG A 84 10.70 3.97 1.96
N VAL A 85 10.96 5.14 1.39
CA VAL A 85 10.21 5.63 0.23
C VAL A 85 11.19 6.05 -0.83
N GLU A 86 10.94 5.62 -2.07
CA GLU A 86 11.68 6.10 -3.23
C GLU A 86 10.68 6.49 -4.31
N ILE A 87 10.93 7.63 -4.92
CA ILE A 87 10.10 8.08 -6.05
C ILE A 87 10.92 7.85 -7.31
N MET A 88 10.35 7.13 -8.25
CA MET A 88 11.06 6.79 -9.49
C MET A 88 10.06 6.69 -10.63
N PRO A 89 10.52 6.86 -11.88
CA PRO A 89 9.64 6.59 -13.02
C PRO A 89 9.22 5.12 -13.00
N PHE A 90 8.00 4.84 -13.43
CA PHE A 90 7.48 3.47 -13.44
C PHE A 90 8.45 2.52 -14.15
N GLY A 91 9.00 2.95 -15.28
CA GLY A 91 9.93 2.12 -16.06
C GLY A 91 11.25 1.85 -15.36
N ALA A 92 11.57 2.54 -14.27
CA ALA A 92 12.81 2.32 -13.53
C ALA A 92 12.69 1.22 -12.47
N ALA A 93 11.49 0.70 -12.22
CA ALA A 93 11.32 -0.41 -11.28
C ALA A 93 12.12 -1.62 -11.76
N ASP A 94 12.74 -2.33 -10.83
CA ASP A 94 13.61 -3.45 -11.15
C ASP A 94 13.09 -4.76 -10.58
N GLU A 95 13.84 -5.84 -10.83
CA GLU A 95 13.45 -7.17 -10.35
C GLU A 95 13.36 -7.25 -8.84
N ALA A 96 14.27 -6.56 -8.14
CA ALA A 96 14.26 -6.57 -6.69
C ALA A 96 12.98 -5.94 -6.15
N PHE A 97 12.54 -4.85 -6.76
CA PHE A 97 11.30 -4.21 -6.36
C PHE A 97 10.09 -5.11 -6.67
N ALA A 98 10.07 -5.73 -7.85
CA ALA A 98 8.98 -6.62 -8.23
C ALA A 98 8.87 -7.80 -7.26
N ARG A 99 9.99 -8.33 -6.82
CA ARG A 99 10.00 -9.41 -5.83
C ARG A 99 9.45 -8.92 -4.49
N ALA A 100 9.88 -7.75 -4.05
CA ALA A 100 9.40 -7.17 -2.80
C ALA A 100 7.92 -6.81 -2.89
N TYR A 101 7.46 -6.41 -4.08
CA TYR A 101 6.05 -6.11 -4.31
C TYR A 101 5.18 -7.33 -4.00
N GLY A 102 5.68 -8.53 -4.26
CA GLY A 102 5.15 -9.77 -3.71
C GLY A 102 3.88 -10.31 -4.32
N GLU A 103 3.33 -9.66 -5.33
CA GLU A 103 2.07 -10.08 -5.95
C GLU A 103 2.34 -10.82 -7.25
N GLY A 104 1.38 -11.69 -7.61
CA GLY A 104 1.45 -12.43 -8.85
C GLY A 104 2.69 -13.30 -8.91
N GLU A 105 3.38 -13.28 -10.04
CA GLU A 105 4.56 -14.10 -10.26
C GLU A 105 5.81 -13.53 -9.60
N ARG A 106 5.73 -12.34 -9.05
CA ARG A 106 6.82 -11.66 -8.37
C ARG A 106 8.00 -11.40 -9.30
N THR A 107 7.71 -11.14 -10.58
CA THR A 107 8.73 -10.82 -11.59
C THR A 107 8.50 -9.42 -12.11
N LEU A 108 9.55 -8.83 -12.66
CA LEU A 108 9.44 -7.51 -13.26
C LEU A 108 8.47 -7.53 -14.45
N THR A 109 8.48 -8.61 -15.23
CA THR A 109 7.55 -8.74 -16.35
C THR A 109 6.11 -8.68 -15.86
N TRP A 110 5.78 -9.41 -14.79
CA TRP A 110 4.45 -9.37 -14.23
C TRP A 110 4.09 -7.97 -13.72
N PHE A 111 5.03 -7.35 -12.99
CA PHE A 111 4.79 -6.02 -12.44
C PHE A 111 4.50 -5.02 -13.55
N ARG A 112 5.34 -5.00 -14.57
CA ARG A 112 5.16 -4.05 -15.67
C ARG A 112 3.86 -4.27 -16.42
N SER A 113 3.50 -5.53 -16.69
CA SER A 113 2.29 -5.79 -17.46
C SER A 113 1.03 -5.62 -16.64
N THR A 114 0.97 -6.21 -15.46
CA THR A 114 -0.25 -6.22 -14.65
C THR A 114 -0.47 -4.91 -13.91
N ILE A 115 0.53 -4.44 -13.20
CA ILE A 115 0.41 -3.21 -12.44
C ILE A 115 0.41 -2.01 -13.39
N GLY A 116 1.19 -2.08 -14.47
CA GLY A 116 1.16 -1.03 -15.49
C GLY A 116 -0.19 -0.89 -16.15
N ALA A 117 -0.85 -2.02 -16.47
CA ALA A 117 -2.18 -1.97 -17.05
C ALA A 117 -3.19 -1.36 -16.07
N TRP A 118 -3.07 -1.73 -14.80
CA TRP A 118 -3.94 -1.20 -13.76
C TRP A 118 -3.79 0.32 -13.61
N TYR A 119 -2.56 0.80 -13.62
CA TYR A 119 -2.33 2.25 -13.54
C TYR A 119 -2.86 2.97 -14.77
N ARG A 120 -2.67 2.39 -15.96
CA ARG A 120 -3.19 3.02 -17.19
C ARG A 120 -4.70 3.12 -17.18
N GLU A 121 -5.37 2.07 -16.70
CA GLU A 121 -6.82 2.07 -16.61
C GLU A 121 -7.31 3.14 -15.65
N ARG A 122 -6.68 3.22 -14.47
CA ARG A 122 -7.05 4.22 -13.47
C ARG A 122 -6.77 5.64 -13.96
N ALA A 123 -5.66 5.82 -14.66
CA ALA A 123 -5.33 7.13 -15.22
C ALA A 123 -6.42 7.60 -16.18
N THR A 124 -6.88 6.71 -17.06
CA THR A 124 -7.95 7.04 -17.98
C THR A 124 -9.21 7.47 -17.23
N GLU A 125 -9.56 6.75 -16.17
CA GLU A 125 -10.75 7.06 -15.39
C GLU A 125 -10.65 8.41 -14.69
N GLN A 126 -9.43 8.85 -14.37
CA GLN A 126 -9.24 10.08 -13.60
C GLN A 126 -8.76 11.25 -14.45
N GLY A 127 -8.73 11.09 -15.75
CA GLY A 127 -8.27 12.17 -16.64
C GLY A 127 -6.78 12.41 -16.56
N GLU A 128 -6.02 11.41 -16.11
CA GLU A 128 -4.57 11.47 -16.03
C GLU A 128 -3.96 10.65 -17.16
N SER A 129 -2.65 10.76 -17.32
CA SER A 129 -1.95 9.91 -18.28
C SER A 129 -0.88 9.12 -17.54
N PHE A 130 -0.58 7.91 -18.03
CA PHE A 130 0.40 7.04 -17.40
C PHE A 130 1.32 6.44 -18.47
N SER A 131 2.61 6.51 -18.20
CA SER A 131 3.63 5.93 -19.08
C SER A 131 4.78 5.42 -18.23
N ASP A 132 5.81 4.88 -18.88
CA ASP A 132 7.01 4.45 -18.18
C ASP A 132 7.72 5.59 -17.46
N GLU A 133 7.43 6.84 -17.85
CA GLU A 133 8.07 8.01 -17.24
C GLU A 133 7.27 8.59 -16.09
N THR A 134 6.06 8.07 -15.85
CA THR A 134 5.24 8.57 -14.75
C THR A 134 5.87 8.22 -13.42
N PRO A 135 6.06 9.22 -12.53
CA PRO A 135 6.64 8.92 -11.22
C PRO A 135 5.70 8.05 -10.39
N ILE A 136 6.27 7.03 -9.78
CA ILE A 136 5.55 6.22 -8.79
C ILE A 136 6.23 6.39 -7.45
N ILE A 137 5.43 6.24 -6.40
CA ILE A 137 5.90 6.32 -5.02
C ILE A 137 6.03 4.89 -4.53
N CYS A 138 7.27 4.46 -4.35
CA CYS A 138 7.57 3.10 -3.91
C CYS A 138 7.79 3.11 -2.41
N GLU A 139 7.09 2.24 -1.70
CA GLU A 139 7.21 2.11 -0.25
C GLU A 139 7.69 0.71 0.09
N TRP A 140 8.68 0.62 0.97
CA TRP A 140 9.03 -0.66 1.60
C TRP A 140 8.38 -0.66 2.96
N ILE A 141 7.65 -1.72 3.28
CA ILE A 141 6.74 -1.76 4.42
C ILE A 141 7.00 -2.98 5.30
N ALA A 142 6.63 -2.86 6.56
CA ALA A 142 6.72 -3.97 7.49
C ALA A 142 5.53 -3.93 8.46
N VAL A 143 5.04 -5.09 8.82
CA VAL A 143 4.01 -5.20 9.87
C VAL A 143 4.68 -4.96 11.21
N VAL A 144 4.20 -3.97 11.94
CA VAL A 144 4.74 -3.66 13.28
C VAL A 144 3.79 -4.07 14.39
N ARG A 145 2.53 -4.33 14.05
CA ARG A 145 1.55 -4.82 15.02
C ARG A 145 0.47 -5.58 14.27
N ARG A 146 0.24 -6.83 14.62
CA ARG A 146 -0.89 -7.57 14.07
C ARG A 146 -2.13 -7.21 14.89
N LEU A 147 -3.26 -7.05 14.22
CA LEU A 147 -4.53 -6.81 14.90
C LEU A 147 -5.32 -8.10 14.83
N GLU A 148 -5.71 -8.59 15.97
CA GLU A 148 -6.25 -9.94 16.07
C GLU A 148 -7.63 -10.03 15.45
N SER A 149 -7.82 -11.07 14.68
CA SER A 149 -9.10 -11.28 14.03
C SER A 149 -10.21 -11.58 15.01
N ALA A 150 -9.86 -11.93 16.23
CA ALA A 150 -10.90 -12.10 17.26
C ALA A 150 -11.69 -10.82 17.46
N LEU A 151 -11.05 -9.70 17.19
CA LEU A 151 -11.74 -8.41 17.28
C LEU A 151 -12.71 -8.22 16.13
N ASP A 152 -12.56 -9.02 15.10
CA ASP A 152 -13.40 -8.93 13.92
C ASP A 152 -14.68 -9.72 14.06
N LEU A 153 -14.84 -10.45 15.13
CA LEU A 153 -16.00 -11.30 15.35
C LEU A 153 -17.27 -10.54 15.69
#